data_81d2bfb6eeaba3c1a31026ad5f942155
#
_entry.id   81d2bfb6eeaba3c1a31026ad5f942155
#
_cell.length_a   1.000
_cell.length_b   1.000
_cell.length_c   1.000
_cell.angle_alpha   90.00
_cell.angle_beta   90.00
_cell.angle_gamma   90.00
#
_symmetry.space_group_name_H-M   'P 1'
#
loop_
_entity.id
_entity.type
_entity.pdbx_description
1 polymer ?
#
loop_
_entity_poly.entity_id
_entity_poly.type
_entity_poly.pdbx_seq_one_letter_code
_entity_poly.pdbx_strand_id
1 'polypeptide(L)'
;MVFIVLVSAVASCLPALPAASPGGGQASSGVAGTGTGECGSGSWQPGWLEIHHIDAGEGVSTLVVSPTGQSMLIDAGEAAWDSDDGAKTVGAYVRSVLGCALLDYVLLSHFHLDHVGFPGQGGVWHLVHEQGFAVGKLLHRDLNRYAGAGGETLDAWRTYLQSDEALALHPEIATLGAGQVQLGGGVAFAFTAVDANGALAAGNFAADSAPPDENDYSIAALLRMGKLDYFTAGDLSGETLVSVSGGYSYHDLETRTAALVKDVDVYRVSHHGSSHASNVTLLAEMQPRVSIIQVADGNTYGHPAQSTVDRLVATSALYLTEHGNPSTNLRTGKVVGHVVLRTSNGIDYTINGDRFVASDPVRIDSDGDGYFVEADPDDHSATAVPALNGGCDATYETCP
;
A
#
# COMPACT_ATOMS: atom_id res chain seq x y z
N MET A 1 14.13 20.37 55.58
CA MET A 1 13.54 21.56 54.92
C MET A 1 12.76 20.99 53.72
N VAL A 2 11.44 20.83 53.93
CA VAL A 2 10.54 20.18 52.97
C VAL A 2 9.82 21.31 52.24
N PHE A 3 9.96 21.40 50.92
CA PHE A 3 9.18 22.30 50.08
C PHE A 3 7.92 21.59 49.60
N ILE A 4 6.77 22.06 50.09
CA ILE A 4 5.46 21.70 49.58
C ILE A 4 5.13 22.67 48.43
N VAL A 5 4.94 22.12 47.21
CA VAL A 5 4.42 22.87 46.06
C VAL A 5 2.92 22.65 46.01
N LEU A 6 2.15 23.70 46.26
CA LEU A 6 0.72 23.76 46.03
C LEU A 6 0.46 23.92 44.51
N VAL A 7 -0.24 22.97 43.91
CA VAL A 7 -0.79 23.09 42.57
C VAL A 7 -2.24 23.57 42.69
N SER A 8 -2.49 24.80 42.24
CA SER A 8 -3.83 25.37 42.15
C SER A 8 -4.53 24.85 40.89
N ALA A 9 -5.64 24.13 41.08
CA ALA A 9 -6.52 23.74 39.99
C ALA A 9 -7.37 24.92 39.55
N VAL A 10 -7.26 25.34 38.30
CA VAL A 10 -8.17 26.31 37.67
C VAL A 10 -9.22 25.51 36.92
N ALA A 11 -10.45 25.57 37.43
CA ALA A 11 -11.62 25.01 36.75
C ALA A 11 -12.07 25.97 35.65
N SER A 12 -11.95 25.56 34.39
CA SER A 12 -12.49 26.26 33.23
C SER A 12 -13.91 25.76 32.96
N CYS A 13 -14.91 26.62 33.14
CA CYS A 13 -16.28 26.36 32.70
C CYS A 13 -16.37 26.41 31.18
N LEU A 14 -16.77 25.31 30.56
CA LEU A 14 -17.20 25.27 29.17
C LEU A 14 -18.70 25.58 29.07
N PRO A 15 -19.17 26.34 28.07
CA PRO A 15 -20.57 26.64 27.88
C PRO A 15 -21.32 25.41 27.31
N ALA A 16 -22.53 25.17 27.81
CA ALA A 16 -23.42 24.11 27.39
C ALA A 16 -23.93 24.31 25.95
N LEU A 17 -23.89 23.26 25.14
CA LEU A 17 -24.51 23.20 23.82
C LEU A 17 -26.04 23.09 23.95
N PRO A 18 -26.84 23.69 23.04
CA PRO A 18 -28.29 23.63 23.09
C PRO A 18 -28.82 22.27 22.67
N ALA A 19 -29.86 21.83 23.37
CA ALA A 19 -30.57 20.57 23.13
C ALA A 19 -31.28 20.56 21.76
N ALA A 20 -31.12 19.49 20.98
CA ALA A 20 -31.84 19.25 19.76
C ALA A 20 -33.24 18.69 20.05
N SER A 21 -34.27 19.22 19.39
CA SER A 21 -35.65 18.78 19.44
C SER A 21 -35.88 17.45 18.71
N PRO A 22 -36.80 16.58 19.13
CA PRO A 22 -37.06 15.31 18.45
C PRO A 22 -37.99 15.51 17.26
N GLY A 23 -37.45 15.39 16.06
CA GLY A 23 -38.22 15.25 14.82
C GLY A 23 -38.32 13.78 14.42
N GLY A 24 -39.51 13.20 14.44
CA GLY A 24 -39.74 11.83 13.98
C GLY A 24 -39.52 11.67 12.47
N GLY A 25 -38.74 10.68 12.10
CA GLY A 25 -38.50 10.26 10.71
C GLY A 25 -38.28 8.75 10.67
N GLN A 26 -39.07 8.08 9.83
CA GLN A 26 -39.14 6.63 9.65
C GLN A 26 -37.77 5.99 9.37
N ALA A 27 -37.56 4.84 10.07
CA ALA A 27 -36.46 3.95 9.77
C ALA A 27 -36.64 3.30 8.40
N SER A 28 -35.85 3.66 7.42
CA SER A 28 -35.64 2.88 6.22
C SER A 28 -34.40 2.01 6.44
N SER A 29 -34.56 0.69 6.31
CA SER A 29 -33.49 -0.28 6.26
C SER A 29 -32.63 -0.03 5.02
N GLY A 30 -31.57 0.77 5.17
CA GLY A 30 -30.59 1.04 4.12
C GLY A 30 -29.50 -0.01 4.17
N VAL A 31 -29.42 -0.81 3.12
CA VAL A 31 -28.25 -1.54 2.67
C VAL A 31 -27.05 -0.57 2.69
N ALA A 32 -25.88 -1.06 3.15
CA ALA A 32 -24.64 -0.32 3.17
C ALA A 32 -24.41 0.34 1.80
N GLY A 33 -24.55 1.65 1.77
CA GLY A 33 -24.43 2.42 0.54
C GLY A 33 -22.96 2.51 0.15
N THR A 34 -22.62 1.95 -1.01
CA THR A 34 -21.50 2.42 -1.80
C THR A 34 -21.71 3.92 -2.00
N GLY A 35 -20.91 4.73 -1.33
CA GLY A 35 -21.03 6.18 -1.42
C GLY A 35 -20.61 6.67 -2.80
N THR A 36 -21.53 6.68 -3.75
CA THR A 36 -21.42 7.47 -4.98
C THR A 36 -21.71 8.94 -4.64
N GLY A 37 -20.87 9.56 -3.82
CA GLY A 37 -20.81 11.01 -3.77
C GLY A 37 -20.38 11.47 -5.17
N GLU A 38 -21.20 12.28 -5.84
CA GLU A 38 -20.79 12.89 -7.09
C GLU A 38 -19.56 13.73 -6.80
N CYS A 39 -18.38 13.19 -7.15
CA CYS A 39 -17.15 13.95 -7.15
C CYS A 39 -17.27 15.03 -8.23
N GLY A 40 -16.76 16.22 -7.96
CA GLY A 40 -16.71 17.32 -8.93
C GLY A 40 -15.81 16.98 -10.12
N SER A 41 -15.49 17.97 -10.92
CA SER A 41 -14.63 17.80 -12.09
C SER A 41 -13.15 17.66 -11.67
N GLY A 42 -12.73 16.44 -11.41
CA GLY A 42 -11.30 16.09 -11.31
C GLY A 42 -10.69 15.88 -12.72
N SER A 43 -9.40 15.54 -12.75
CA SER A 43 -8.70 15.23 -14.02
C SER A 43 -8.98 13.82 -14.53
N TRP A 44 -9.36 12.87 -13.65
CA TRP A 44 -9.74 11.52 -14.05
C TRP A 44 -10.99 11.52 -14.94
N GLN A 45 -11.04 10.60 -15.89
CA GLN A 45 -12.14 10.46 -16.83
C GLN A 45 -12.80 9.08 -16.73
N PRO A 46 -14.15 8.97 -16.72
CA PRO A 46 -14.86 7.70 -16.74
C PRO A 46 -14.39 6.76 -17.86
N GLY A 47 -14.26 5.48 -17.55
CA GLY A 47 -13.79 4.46 -18.48
C GLY A 47 -12.27 4.25 -18.48
N TRP A 48 -11.51 5.03 -17.70
CA TRP A 48 -10.07 4.89 -17.58
C TRP A 48 -9.67 4.31 -16.22
N LEU A 49 -8.85 3.29 -16.24
CA LEU A 49 -8.01 2.92 -15.09
C LEU A 49 -6.81 3.86 -15.07
N GLU A 50 -6.64 4.56 -13.97
CA GLU A 50 -5.46 5.39 -13.73
C GLU A 50 -4.77 4.94 -12.44
N ILE A 51 -3.44 4.79 -12.47
CA ILE A 51 -2.62 4.52 -11.30
C ILE A 51 -1.56 5.62 -11.23
N HIS A 52 -1.63 6.42 -10.18
CA HIS A 52 -0.78 7.58 -9.96
C HIS A 52 0.21 7.29 -8.83
N HIS A 53 1.49 7.19 -9.16
CA HIS A 53 2.56 7.18 -8.17
C HIS A 53 2.90 8.63 -7.88
N ILE A 54 2.47 9.08 -6.71
CA ILE A 54 2.54 10.49 -6.34
C ILE A 54 3.97 10.80 -5.88
N ASP A 55 4.52 11.87 -6.40
CA ASP A 55 5.76 12.46 -5.91
C ASP A 55 5.44 13.22 -4.61
N ALA A 56 5.77 12.60 -3.50
CA ALA A 56 5.48 13.06 -2.14
C ALA A 56 6.77 13.24 -1.31
N GLY A 57 7.91 13.38 -1.99
CA GLY A 57 9.22 13.38 -1.34
C GLY A 57 9.63 11.99 -0.88
N GLU A 58 10.12 11.85 0.35
CA GLU A 58 10.51 10.55 0.93
C GLU A 58 9.32 9.61 1.06
N GLY A 59 8.12 10.15 1.26
CA GLY A 59 6.92 9.36 1.47
C GLY A 59 6.38 8.67 0.22
N VAL A 60 5.85 7.47 0.40
CA VAL A 60 5.18 6.71 -0.67
C VAL A 60 3.69 6.99 -0.68
N SER A 61 3.13 7.17 -1.85
CA SER A 61 1.68 7.22 -2.03
C SER A 61 1.29 6.85 -3.45
N THR A 62 0.35 5.93 -3.59
CA THR A 62 -0.17 5.51 -4.90
C THR A 62 -1.69 5.58 -4.92
N LEU A 63 -2.24 6.40 -5.83
CA LEU A 63 -3.68 6.48 -6.04
C LEU A 63 -4.09 5.62 -7.23
N VAL A 64 -5.02 4.71 -7.01
CA VAL A 64 -5.69 3.92 -8.05
C VAL A 64 -7.10 4.47 -8.25
N VAL A 65 -7.49 4.75 -9.49
CA VAL A 65 -8.87 5.12 -9.85
C VAL A 65 -9.35 4.19 -10.95
N SER A 66 -10.37 3.42 -10.66
CA SER A 66 -10.93 2.44 -11.58
C SER A 66 -11.76 3.07 -12.71
N PRO A 67 -12.09 2.36 -13.80
CA PRO A 67 -12.92 2.87 -14.88
C PRO A 67 -14.33 3.33 -14.45
N THR A 68 -14.80 2.90 -13.30
CA THR A 68 -16.09 3.27 -12.72
C THR A 68 -16.00 4.32 -11.62
N GLY A 69 -14.78 4.79 -11.31
CA GLY A 69 -14.53 5.87 -10.37
C GLY A 69 -14.28 5.44 -8.92
N GLN A 70 -14.29 4.14 -8.62
CA GLN A 70 -13.85 3.70 -7.30
C GLN A 70 -12.37 4.01 -7.15
N SER A 71 -12.02 4.50 -5.97
CA SER A 71 -10.69 4.99 -5.64
C SER A 71 -10.04 4.21 -4.50
N MET A 72 -8.74 3.99 -4.62
CA MET A 72 -7.93 3.40 -3.56
C MET A 72 -6.63 4.18 -3.42
N LEU A 73 -6.33 4.62 -2.20
CA LEU A 73 -5.03 5.20 -1.87
C LEU A 73 -4.20 4.14 -1.13
N ILE A 74 -3.04 3.82 -1.66
CA ILE A 74 -2.06 2.94 -1.04
C ILE A 74 -0.98 3.83 -0.45
N ASP A 75 -0.88 3.87 0.88
CA ASP A 75 -0.04 4.75 1.66
C ASP A 75 -0.30 6.24 1.42
N ALA A 76 0.21 7.12 2.24
CA ALA A 76 -0.10 8.55 2.18
C ALA A 76 1.09 9.47 2.50
N GLY A 77 2.31 8.96 2.34
CA GLY A 77 3.50 9.74 2.57
C GLY A 77 3.80 9.96 4.05
N GLU A 78 4.75 10.82 4.31
CA GLU A 78 5.36 11.06 5.60
C GLU A 78 4.54 11.88 6.58
N ALA A 79 5.00 11.91 7.82
CA ALA A 79 4.53 12.82 8.85
C ALA A 79 5.06 14.25 8.61
N ALA A 80 4.22 15.23 8.93
CA ALA A 80 4.50 16.65 8.65
C ALA A 80 5.54 17.32 9.59
N TRP A 81 6.27 16.57 10.40
CA TRP A 81 7.34 17.17 11.24
C TRP A 81 8.67 17.31 10.49
N ASP A 82 8.87 16.55 9.44
CA ASP A 82 9.94 16.84 8.52
C ASP A 82 9.53 18.01 7.62
N SER A 83 10.46 18.74 7.10
CA SER A 83 10.20 19.94 6.30
C SER A 83 9.34 19.68 5.05
N ASP A 84 9.04 18.43 4.78
CA ASP A 84 8.24 17.98 3.66
C ASP A 84 6.75 17.89 4.01
N ASP A 85 5.96 18.65 3.27
CA ASP A 85 4.50 18.62 3.34
C ASP A 85 3.91 17.41 2.58
N GLY A 86 4.54 16.22 2.64
CA GLY A 86 4.19 15.04 1.85
C GLY A 86 2.70 14.71 1.89
N ALA A 87 2.12 14.59 3.09
CA ALA A 87 0.69 14.31 3.23
C ALA A 87 -0.19 15.44 2.67
N LYS A 88 0.24 16.71 2.71
CA LYS A 88 -0.48 17.82 2.09
C LYS A 88 -0.41 17.76 0.57
N THR A 89 0.74 17.42 0.02
CA THR A 89 0.95 17.21 -1.41
C THR A 89 0.06 16.08 -1.91
N VAL A 90 0.04 14.95 -1.21
CA VAL A 90 -0.83 13.79 -1.53
C VAL A 90 -2.30 14.21 -1.55
N GLY A 91 -2.80 14.85 -0.51
CA GLY A 91 -4.20 15.24 -0.44
C GLY A 91 -4.60 16.26 -1.52
N ALA A 92 -3.74 17.24 -1.80
CA ALA A 92 -3.97 18.19 -2.89
C ALA A 92 -4.01 17.49 -4.26
N TYR A 93 -3.09 16.57 -4.50
CA TYR A 93 -3.04 15.78 -5.72
C TYR A 93 -4.28 14.90 -5.89
N VAL A 94 -4.64 14.12 -4.87
CA VAL A 94 -5.83 13.27 -4.88
C VAL A 94 -7.09 14.07 -5.20
N ARG A 95 -7.28 15.24 -4.56
CA ARG A 95 -8.41 16.13 -4.90
C ARG A 95 -8.39 16.59 -6.35
N SER A 96 -7.21 16.87 -6.90
CA SER A 96 -7.09 17.32 -8.29
C SER A 96 -7.48 16.23 -9.28
N VAL A 97 -7.24 14.97 -8.92
CA VAL A 97 -7.59 13.78 -9.73
C VAL A 97 -9.08 13.43 -9.57
N LEU A 98 -9.57 13.32 -8.34
CA LEU A 98 -10.92 12.84 -8.04
C LEU A 98 -11.99 13.96 -8.11
N GLY A 99 -11.60 15.22 -7.92
CA GLY A 99 -12.53 16.34 -7.75
C GLY A 99 -13.26 16.38 -6.41
N CYS A 100 -12.87 15.54 -5.45
CA CYS A 100 -13.47 15.45 -4.12
C CYS A 100 -12.48 14.96 -3.07
N ALA A 101 -12.92 14.91 -1.81
CA ALA A 101 -12.18 14.36 -0.68
C ALA A 101 -12.84 13.05 -0.19
N LEU A 102 -13.00 12.09 -1.10
CA LEU A 102 -13.55 10.77 -0.82
C LEU A 102 -12.61 9.71 -1.37
N LEU A 103 -12.28 8.73 -0.55
CA LEU A 103 -11.55 7.52 -0.90
C LEU A 103 -12.40 6.32 -0.55
N ASP A 104 -12.70 5.46 -1.52
CA ASP A 104 -13.44 4.22 -1.24
C ASP A 104 -12.61 3.28 -0.37
N TYR A 105 -11.30 3.23 -0.65
CA TYR A 105 -10.34 2.42 0.08
C TYR A 105 -9.08 3.21 0.43
N VAL A 106 -8.51 2.91 1.60
CA VAL A 106 -7.14 3.26 1.97
C VAL A 106 -6.44 1.98 2.40
N LEU A 107 -5.27 1.71 1.84
CA LEU A 107 -4.41 0.60 2.25
C LEU A 107 -3.17 1.15 2.93
N LEU A 108 -2.91 0.70 4.15
CA LEU A 108 -1.64 0.88 4.85
C LEU A 108 -0.79 -0.34 4.56
N SER A 109 0.25 -0.20 3.71
CA SER A 109 1.06 -1.33 3.29
C SER A 109 1.84 -1.96 4.46
N HIS A 110 2.45 -1.12 5.29
CA HIS A 110 3.12 -1.47 6.55
C HIS A 110 3.31 -0.19 7.39
N PHE A 111 3.78 -0.32 8.65
CA PHE A 111 3.73 0.79 9.59
C PHE A 111 5.08 1.54 9.74
N HIS A 112 5.80 1.77 8.64
CA HIS A 112 6.87 2.76 8.63
C HIS A 112 6.32 4.16 8.35
N LEU A 113 7.05 5.16 8.87
CA LEU A 113 6.65 6.55 8.88
C LEU A 113 6.41 7.12 7.49
N ASP A 114 7.31 6.81 6.56
CA ASP A 114 7.33 7.25 5.16
C ASP A 114 6.22 6.61 4.30
N HIS A 115 5.50 5.63 4.84
CA HIS A 115 4.32 5.01 4.20
C HIS A 115 3.00 5.49 4.79
N VAL A 116 2.88 5.49 6.10
CA VAL A 116 1.58 5.73 6.75
C VAL A 116 1.50 7.05 7.50
N GLY A 117 2.65 7.71 7.71
CA GLY A 117 2.77 8.86 8.58
C GLY A 117 2.56 8.51 10.04
N PHE A 118 2.24 9.51 10.85
CA PHE A 118 2.11 9.36 12.30
C PHE A 118 0.79 9.95 12.79
N PRO A 119 -0.05 9.22 13.53
CA PRO A 119 -1.28 9.73 14.09
C PRO A 119 -1.05 11.01 14.92
N GLY A 120 -1.86 12.03 14.66
CA GLY A 120 -1.73 13.35 15.27
C GLY A 120 -0.79 14.31 14.52
N GLN A 121 -0.10 13.87 13.47
CA GLN A 121 0.90 14.71 12.80
C GLN A 121 0.88 14.62 11.27
N GLY A 122 0.76 13.41 10.66
CA GLY A 122 0.93 13.28 9.23
C GLY A 122 0.28 12.04 8.62
N GLY A 123 0.57 11.76 7.36
CA GLY A 123 0.12 10.61 6.61
C GLY A 123 -1.40 10.52 6.47
N VAL A 124 -1.95 9.31 6.53
CA VAL A 124 -3.39 9.06 6.44
C VAL A 124 -4.17 9.81 7.51
N TRP A 125 -3.65 9.90 8.73
CA TRP A 125 -4.29 10.67 9.80
C TRP A 125 -4.51 12.13 9.38
N HIS A 126 -3.49 12.79 8.81
CA HIS A 126 -3.58 14.16 8.33
C HIS A 126 -4.61 14.34 7.20
N LEU A 127 -4.66 13.39 6.27
CA LEU A 127 -5.67 13.42 5.19
C LEU A 127 -7.09 13.41 5.75
N VAL A 128 -7.35 12.59 6.76
CA VAL A 128 -8.67 12.45 7.36
C VAL A 128 -9.02 13.64 8.25
N HIS A 129 -8.16 13.96 9.22
CA HIS A 129 -8.50 14.92 10.28
C HIS A 129 -8.24 16.37 9.92
N GLU A 130 -7.18 16.64 9.16
CA GLU A 130 -6.79 18.01 8.79
C GLU A 130 -7.30 18.40 7.41
N GLN A 131 -7.38 17.45 6.48
CA GLN A 131 -7.84 17.73 5.14
C GLN A 131 -9.26 17.25 4.86
N GLY A 132 -9.93 16.59 5.81
CA GLY A 132 -11.34 16.22 5.72
C GLY A 132 -11.66 15.16 4.66
N PHE A 133 -10.76 14.22 4.41
CA PHE A 133 -11.05 13.08 3.56
C PHE A 133 -12.00 12.10 4.27
N ALA A 134 -13.07 11.71 3.59
CA ALA A 134 -13.87 10.57 3.98
C ALA A 134 -13.24 9.28 3.42
N VAL A 135 -13.25 8.21 4.22
CA VAL A 135 -12.71 6.90 3.85
C VAL A 135 -13.80 5.85 3.99
N GLY A 136 -14.07 5.11 2.93
CA GLY A 136 -15.06 4.03 2.93
C GLY A 136 -14.57 2.79 3.70
N LYS A 137 -13.30 2.41 3.51
CA LYS A 137 -12.67 1.29 4.21
C LYS A 137 -11.16 1.52 4.32
N LEU A 138 -10.61 1.30 5.51
CA LEU A 138 -9.17 1.31 5.75
C LEU A 138 -8.68 -0.12 5.94
N LEU A 139 -7.72 -0.54 5.12
CA LEU A 139 -7.13 -1.87 5.14
C LEU A 139 -5.72 -1.80 5.72
N HIS A 140 -5.36 -2.74 6.56
CA HIS A 140 -4.05 -2.80 7.20
C HIS A 140 -3.68 -4.24 7.57
N ARG A 141 -2.39 -4.50 7.84
CA ARG A 141 -1.93 -5.80 8.35
C ARG A 141 -2.43 -6.09 9.76
N ASP A 142 -2.39 -7.34 10.18
CA ASP A 142 -2.72 -7.71 11.58
C ASP A 142 -1.64 -7.22 12.55
N LEU A 143 -1.97 -6.19 13.34
CA LEU A 143 -1.08 -5.60 14.34
C LEU A 143 -0.76 -6.54 15.50
N ASN A 144 -1.53 -7.61 15.71
CA ASN A 144 -1.29 -8.59 16.75
C ASN A 144 -0.27 -9.66 16.32
N ARG A 145 -0.04 -9.81 15.02
CA ARG A 145 0.93 -10.77 14.51
C ARG A 145 2.37 -10.41 14.83
N TYR A 146 2.63 -9.14 15.11
CA TYR A 146 3.93 -8.64 15.45
C TYR A 146 3.83 -7.66 16.60
N ALA A 147 4.19 -8.12 17.79
CA ALA A 147 4.03 -7.35 19.03
C ALA A 147 5.33 -6.73 19.56
N GLY A 148 6.46 -6.87 18.87
CA GLY A 148 7.73 -6.65 19.54
C GLY A 148 8.70 -5.62 18.98
N ALA A 149 8.64 -5.21 17.72
CA ALA A 149 9.69 -4.36 17.15
C ALA A 149 9.22 -3.27 16.17
N GLY A 150 7.95 -2.95 16.12
CA GLY A 150 7.40 -1.99 15.16
C GLY A 150 7.70 -0.52 15.45
N GLY A 151 8.48 -0.22 16.48
CA GLY A 151 8.83 1.15 16.83
C GLY A 151 7.63 2.03 17.21
N GLU A 152 7.89 3.32 17.37
CA GLU A 152 6.89 4.29 17.82
C GLU A 152 5.73 4.45 16.83
N THR A 153 5.99 4.34 15.53
CA THR A 153 4.96 4.48 14.49
C THR A 153 3.91 3.39 14.59
N LEU A 154 4.33 2.12 14.69
CA LEU A 154 3.39 1.01 14.86
C LEU A 154 2.58 1.13 16.15
N ASP A 155 3.19 1.51 17.27
CA ASP A 155 2.50 1.66 18.54
C ASP A 155 1.49 2.81 18.52
N ALA A 156 1.82 3.90 17.88
CA ALA A 156 0.90 5.02 17.67
C ALA A 156 -0.29 4.61 16.80
N TRP A 157 -0.06 3.92 15.68
CA TRP A 157 -1.12 3.41 14.82
C TRP A 157 -1.97 2.35 15.51
N ARG A 158 -1.36 1.45 16.29
CA ARG A 158 -2.12 0.47 17.11
C ARG A 158 -3.07 1.15 18.08
N THR A 159 -2.62 2.23 18.72
CA THR A 159 -3.44 3.02 19.64
C THR A 159 -4.55 3.74 18.88
N TYR A 160 -4.23 4.39 17.76
CA TYR A 160 -5.18 5.13 16.96
C TYR A 160 -6.26 4.21 16.38
N LEU A 161 -5.91 3.07 15.79
CA LEU A 161 -6.87 2.13 15.19
C LEU A 161 -7.85 1.51 16.20
N GLN A 162 -7.56 1.59 17.50
CA GLN A 162 -8.46 1.19 18.59
C GLN A 162 -9.34 2.35 19.10
N SER A 163 -9.16 3.55 18.61
CA SER A 163 -9.91 4.72 19.04
C SER A 163 -11.28 4.81 18.34
N ASP A 164 -12.22 5.54 18.98
CA ASP A 164 -13.51 5.84 18.37
C ASP A 164 -13.39 6.65 17.07
N GLU A 165 -12.36 7.47 16.94
CA GLU A 165 -12.09 8.28 15.73
C GLU A 165 -11.75 7.38 14.53
N ALA A 166 -10.96 6.34 14.75
CA ALA A 166 -10.59 5.41 13.69
C ALA A 166 -11.75 4.50 13.26
N LEU A 167 -12.74 4.26 14.10
CA LEU A 167 -13.91 3.44 13.75
C LEU A 167 -14.67 4.01 12.54
N ALA A 168 -14.65 5.32 12.35
CA ALA A 168 -15.26 5.99 11.20
C ALA A 168 -14.56 5.67 9.86
N LEU A 169 -13.36 5.12 9.89
CA LEU A 169 -12.60 4.69 8.72
C LEU A 169 -12.87 3.22 8.34
N HIS A 170 -13.72 2.54 9.10
CA HIS A 170 -14.01 1.11 8.92
C HIS A 170 -12.75 0.25 8.76
N PRO A 171 -11.85 0.23 9.78
CA PRO A 171 -10.60 -0.50 9.71
C PRO A 171 -10.85 -2.00 9.63
N GLU A 172 -10.20 -2.66 8.67
CA GLU A 172 -10.23 -4.10 8.46
C GLU A 172 -8.81 -4.65 8.28
N ILE A 173 -8.56 -5.84 8.79
CA ILE A 173 -7.32 -6.57 8.52
C ILE A 173 -7.38 -7.11 7.10
N ALA A 174 -6.34 -6.84 6.31
CA ALA A 174 -6.17 -7.39 4.99
C ALA A 174 -6.00 -8.92 5.08
N THR A 175 -6.59 -9.63 4.12
CA THR A 175 -6.49 -11.09 4.01
C THR A 175 -6.02 -11.47 2.62
N LEU A 176 -5.28 -12.58 2.50
CA LEU A 176 -4.84 -13.09 1.20
C LEU A 176 -6.01 -13.32 0.26
N GLY A 177 -5.74 -13.20 -1.04
CA GLY A 177 -6.70 -13.42 -2.10
C GLY A 177 -7.53 -12.18 -2.45
N ALA A 178 -8.58 -12.41 -3.23
CA ALA A 178 -9.49 -11.38 -3.72
C ALA A 178 -10.71 -11.19 -2.79
N GLY A 179 -11.54 -10.22 -3.13
CA GLY A 179 -12.88 -10.06 -2.52
C GLY A 179 -12.99 -8.92 -1.50
N GLN A 180 -11.93 -8.55 -0.78
CA GLN A 180 -11.99 -7.41 0.15
C GLN A 180 -12.06 -6.05 -0.56
N VAL A 181 -11.45 -5.95 -1.74
CA VAL A 181 -11.42 -4.72 -2.55
C VAL A 181 -12.20 -4.93 -3.83
N GLN A 182 -13.18 -4.06 -4.08
CA GLN A 182 -14.05 -4.10 -5.25
C GLN A 182 -13.93 -2.76 -5.99
N LEU A 183 -13.06 -2.70 -6.98
CA LEU A 183 -12.83 -1.47 -7.74
C LEU A 183 -13.78 -1.32 -8.93
N GLY A 184 -14.48 -2.36 -9.33
CA GLY A 184 -15.39 -2.31 -10.48
C GLY A 184 -14.69 -2.10 -11.82
N GLY A 185 -15.46 -1.87 -12.87
CA GLY A 185 -14.90 -1.57 -14.20
C GLY A 185 -14.05 -2.66 -14.84
N GLY A 186 -14.18 -3.91 -14.40
CA GLY A 186 -13.34 -5.04 -14.85
C GLY A 186 -11.95 -5.05 -14.22
N VAL A 187 -11.76 -4.32 -13.12
CA VAL A 187 -10.51 -4.33 -12.35
C VAL A 187 -10.62 -5.36 -11.25
N ALA A 188 -9.79 -6.39 -11.30
CA ALA A 188 -9.57 -7.34 -10.22
C ALA A 188 -8.44 -6.84 -9.31
N PHE A 189 -8.57 -7.11 -8.02
CA PHE A 189 -7.57 -6.77 -7.01
C PHE A 189 -7.44 -7.91 -6.01
N ALA A 190 -6.21 -8.36 -5.76
CA ALA A 190 -5.93 -9.43 -4.81
C ALA A 190 -4.69 -9.12 -3.98
N PHE A 191 -4.73 -9.47 -2.70
CA PHE A 191 -3.55 -9.45 -1.84
C PHE A 191 -2.74 -10.74 -2.05
N THR A 192 -1.47 -10.59 -2.40
CA THR A 192 -0.54 -11.70 -2.67
C THR A 192 0.45 -11.94 -1.55
N ALA A 193 0.62 -10.98 -0.64
CA ALA A 193 1.32 -11.15 0.63
C ALA A 193 0.65 -10.33 1.72
N VAL A 194 0.41 -10.94 2.87
CA VAL A 194 -0.11 -10.30 4.08
C VAL A 194 0.55 -10.98 5.28
N ASP A 195 1.04 -10.19 6.25
CA ASP A 195 1.66 -10.70 7.48
C ASP A 195 2.76 -11.75 7.21
N ALA A 196 3.59 -11.50 6.20
CA ALA A 196 4.61 -12.43 5.70
C ALA A 196 4.05 -13.79 5.27
N ASN A 197 2.75 -13.87 4.92
CA ASN A 197 2.02 -15.08 4.56
C ASN A 197 2.22 -16.23 5.56
N GLY A 198 2.30 -15.93 6.85
CA GLY A 198 2.57 -16.91 7.88
C GLY A 198 3.99 -17.50 7.85
N ALA A 199 4.89 -16.93 7.03
CA ALA A 199 6.29 -17.38 6.95
C ALA A 199 7.07 -17.08 8.20
N LEU A 200 6.66 -16.07 8.98
CA LEU A 200 7.25 -15.68 10.24
C LEU A 200 6.33 -16.07 11.38
N ALA A 201 6.93 -16.54 12.49
CA ALA A 201 6.16 -16.96 13.66
C ALA A 201 5.43 -15.77 14.29
N ALA A 202 4.16 -15.94 14.64
CA ALA A 202 3.41 -14.93 15.37
C ALA A 202 3.99 -14.77 16.80
N GLY A 203 4.51 -13.59 17.09
CA GLY A 203 4.66 -13.11 18.47
C GLY A 203 5.77 -13.73 19.35
N ASN A 204 6.59 -14.65 18.86
CA ASN A 204 7.69 -15.17 19.66
C ASN A 204 9.01 -15.21 18.87
N PHE A 205 9.69 -14.10 18.86
CA PHE A 205 10.98 -13.93 18.17
C PHE A 205 12.17 -14.25 19.07
N ALA A 206 11.96 -14.64 20.32
CA ALA A 206 13.05 -14.92 21.26
C ALA A 206 13.93 -16.12 20.85
N ALA A 207 13.42 -16.98 19.97
CA ALA A 207 14.15 -18.11 19.41
C ALA A 207 14.66 -17.86 17.98
N ASP A 208 14.32 -16.71 17.37
CA ASP A 208 14.77 -16.34 16.04
C ASP A 208 16.13 -15.63 16.14
N SER A 209 17.11 -16.10 15.39
CA SER A 209 18.41 -15.44 15.30
C SER A 209 18.36 -14.14 14.50
N ALA A 210 17.26 -13.90 13.78
CA ALA A 210 16.97 -12.72 13.00
C ALA A 210 15.52 -12.30 13.28
N PRO A 211 15.25 -11.42 14.28
CA PRO A 211 13.91 -10.94 14.54
C PRO A 211 13.39 -10.20 13.31
N PRO A 212 12.12 -10.41 12.92
CA PRO A 212 11.54 -9.75 11.77
C PRO A 212 11.48 -8.23 11.96
N ASP A 213 11.67 -7.54 10.85
CA ASP A 213 11.46 -6.10 10.70
C ASP A 213 10.02 -5.79 10.27
N GLU A 214 9.59 -4.54 10.40
CA GLU A 214 8.26 -4.11 9.95
C GLU A 214 8.08 -4.29 8.43
N ASN A 215 9.14 -4.14 7.64
CA ASN A 215 9.13 -4.37 6.21
C ASN A 215 8.73 -5.81 5.84
N ASP A 216 9.08 -6.79 6.65
CA ASP A 216 8.73 -8.20 6.44
C ASP A 216 7.20 -8.43 6.49
N TYR A 217 6.46 -7.50 7.05
CA TYR A 217 5.00 -7.54 7.15
C TYR A 217 4.29 -6.69 6.10
N SER A 218 5.03 -6.13 5.13
CA SER A 218 4.44 -5.36 4.03
C SER A 218 3.37 -6.15 3.28
N ILE A 219 2.29 -5.47 2.94
CA ILE A 219 1.22 -6.03 2.13
C ILE A 219 1.61 -5.90 0.66
N ALA A 220 1.59 -7.02 -0.06
CA ALA A 220 1.72 -7.04 -1.51
C ALA A 220 0.37 -7.25 -2.17
N ALA A 221 0.18 -6.61 -3.32
CA ALA A 221 -1.06 -6.69 -4.08
C ALA A 221 -0.82 -6.73 -5.59
N LEU A 222 -1.67 -7.51 -6.26
CA LEU A 222 -1.76 -7.60 -7.70
C LEU A 222 -3.09 -6.98 -8.14
N LEU A 223 -3.02 -6.04 -9.09
CA LEU A 223 -4.17 -5.45 -9.74
C LEU A 223 -4.14 -5.83 -11.21
N ARG A 224 -5.29 -6.20 -11.74
CA ARG A 224 -5.43 -6.57 -13.14
C ARG A 224 -6.62 -5.87 -13.79
N MET A 225 -6.43 -5.46 -15.05
CA MET A 225 -7.49 -5.11 -15.96
C MET A 225 -7.19 -5.67 -17.36
N GLY A 226 -8.03 -6.55 -17.86
CA GLY A 226 -7.77 -7.22 -19.15
C GLY A 226 -6.48 -8.04 -19.12
N LYS A 227 -5.49 -7.63 -19.90
CA LYS A 227 -4.14 -8.23 -19.91
C LYS A 227 -3.13 -7.47 -19.05
N LEU A 228 -3.46 -6.26 -18.63
CA LEU A 228 -2.56 -5.44 -17.84
C LEU A 228 -2.51 -5.94 -16.41
N ASP A 229 -1.33 -6.31 -15.97
CA ASP A 229 -1.01 -6.67 -14.59
C ASP A 229 -0.13 -5.59 -13.94
N TYR A 230 -0.54 -5.10 -12.79
CA TYR A 230 0.21 -4.14 -11.96
C TYR A 230 0.47 -4.73 -10.58
N PHE A 231 1.73 -4.70 -10.14
CA PHE A 231 2.15 -5.24 -8.85
C PHE A 231 2.80 -4.20 -7.96
N THR A 232 2.45 -4.23 -6.67
CA THR A 232 3.07 -3.44 -5.60
C THR A 232 3.25 -4.29 -4.35
N ALA A 233 4.31 -4.07 -3.58
CA ALA A 233 4.63 -4.94 -2.44
C ALA A 233 5.17 -4.17 -1.22
N GLY A 234 4.77 -2.90 -1.04
CA GLY A 234 5.31 -2.10 0.04
C GLY A 234 6.84 -2.14 0.03
N ASP A 235 7.43 -2.51 1.15
CA ASP A 235 8.88 -2.60 1.34
C ASP A 235 9.37 -4.03 1.59
N LEU A 236 8.67 -5.04 1.02
CA LEU A 236 9.12 -6.42 1.08
C LEU A 236 10.59 -6.56 0.71
N SER A 237 11.32 -7.35 1.51
CA SER A 237 12.72 -7.65 1.28
C SER A 237 12.89 -8.92 0.44
N GLY A 238 13.92 -8.92 -0.40
CA GLY A 238 14.30 -10.04 -1.26
C GLY A 238 15.64 -10.66 -0.85
N GLU A 239 16.06 -10.45 0.38
CA GLU A 239 17.31 -10.97 0.91
C GLU A 239 17.13 -11.36 2.38
N THR A 240 17.73 -12.47 2.81
CA THR A 240 17.79 -12.82 4.22
C THR A 240 19.12 -12.37 4.81
N LEU A 241 19.08 -11.38 5.68
CA LEU A 241 20.24 -10.86 6.40
C LEU A 241 20.00 -10.92 7.90
N VAL A 242 20.91 -11.61 8.59
CA VAL A 242 20.93 -11.67 10.06
C VAL A 242 21.77 -10.52 10.59
N SER A 243 21.14 -9.60 11.32
CA SER A 243 21.81 -8.49 12.01
C SER A 243 22.56 -7.52 11.10
N VAL A 244 21.85 -6.60 10.48
CA VAL A 244 22.45 -5.44 9.82
C VAL A 244 22.93 -4.43 10.86
N SER A 245 23.94 -3.64 10.51
CA SER A 245 24.36 -2.49 11.31
C SER A 245 23.17 -1.55 11.54
N GLY A 246 22.69 -1.48 12.77
CA GLY A 246 21.49 -0.72 13.11
C GLY A 246 20.36 -1.54 13.74
N GLY A 247 20.49 -2.87 13.79
CA GLY A 247 19.52 -3.75 14.47
C GLY A 247 18.37 -4.25 13.60
N TYR A 248 18.43 -4.02 12.29
CA TYR A 248 17.46 -4.56 11.33
C TYR A 248 17.82 -5.99 10.93
N SER A 249 16.80 -6.78 10.66
CA SER A 249 16.93 -8.10 10.03
C SER A 249 15.99 -8.15 8.85
N TYR A 250 16.43 -8.67 7.72
CA TYR A 250 15.60 -8.86 6.54
C TYR A 250 15.33 -10.34 6.33
N HIS A 251 14.13 -10.65 5.86
CA HIS A 251 13.78 -12.00 5.43
C HIS A 251 13.41 -11.95 3.94
N ASP A 252 13.87 -12.93 3.16
CA ASP A 252 13.52 -13.04 1.76
C ASP A 252 12.04 -13.48 1.61
N LEU A 253 11.17 -12.51 1.48
CA LEU A 253 9.75 -12.71 1.22
C LEU A 253 9.40 -12.52 -0.26
N GLU A 254 10.24 -11.79 -1.01
CA GLU A 254 10.04 -11.62 -2.45
C GLU A 254 10.12 -12.95 -3.21
N THR A 255 11.11 -13.81 -2.90
CA THR A 255 11.22 -15.13 -3.52
C THR A 255 9.97 -15.99 -3.25
N ARG A 256 9.38 -15.86 -2.05
CA ARG A 256 8.15 -16.57 -1.69
C ARG A 256 6.94 -16.02 -2.42
N THR A 257 6.87 -14.71 -2.58
CA THR A 257 5.78 -14.03 -3.29
C THR A 257 5.87 -14.24 -4.80
N ALA A 258 7.08 -14.40 -5.35
CA ALA A 258 7.33 -14.53 -6.78
C ALA A 258 6.53 -15.65 -7.46
N ALA A 259 6.31 -16.77 -6.75
CA ALA A 259 5.53 -17.89 -7.27
C ALA A 259 4.05 -17.55 -7.53
N LEU A 260 3.52 -16.55 -6.79
CA LEU A 260 2.13 -16.10 -6.86
C LEU A 260 1.95 -14.94 -7.85
N VAL A 261 3.07 -14.28 -8.24
CA VAL A 261 3.05 -13.08 -9.06
C VAL A 261 3.90 -13.32 -10.30
N LYS A 262 3.28 -13.67 -11.42
CA LYS A 262 3.94 -13.99 -12.68
C LYS A 262 3.55 -13.00 -13.76
N ASP A 263 4.50 -12.72 -14.69
CA ASP A 263 4.25 -11.94 -15.90
C ASP A 263 3.56 -10.59 -15.62
N VAL A 264 4.20 -9.73 -14.85
CA VAL A 264 3.68 -8.40 -14.49
C VAL A 264 4.11 -7.37 -15.51
N ASP A 265 3.18 -6.57 -16.04
CA ASP A 265 3.52 -5.49 -16.97
C ASP A 265 4.16 -4.30 -16.26
N VAL A 266 3.61 -3.91 -15.11
CA VAL A 266 4.07 -2.73 -14.35
C VAL A 266 4.31 -3.08 -12.90
N TYR A 267 5.53 -2.85 -12.46
CA TYR A 267 6.00 -3.10 -11.10
C TYR A 267 6.29 -1.79 -10.37
N ARG A 268 5.57 -1.51 -9.27
CA ARG A 268 6.02 -0.52 -8.29
C ARG A 268 7.12 -1.17 -7.46
N VAL A 269 8.33 -0.65 -7.62
CA VAL A 269 9.54 -1.22 -7.03
C VAL A 269 9.46 -1.17 -5.51
N SER A 270 9.71 -2.31 -4.87
CA SER A 270 9.70 -2.42 -3.42
C SER A 270 10.81 -1.58 -2.78
N HIS A 271 10.52 -1.05 -1.58
CA HIS A 271 11.49 -0.44 -0.68
C HIS A 271 12.35 0.62 -1.36
N HIS A 272 11.72 1.56 -2.11
CA HIS A 272 12.35 2.70 -2.80
C HIS A 272 13.55 2.33 -3.69
N GLY A 273 13.64 1.07 -4.08
CA GLY A 273 14.80 0.55 -4.80
C GLY A 273 16.01 0.26 -3.92
N SER A 274 15.78 -0.16 -2.66
CA SER A 274 16.80 -0.68 -1.75
C SER A 274 17.65 -1.77 -2.39
N SER A 275 18.91 -1.90 -1.98
CA SER A 275 19.78 -3.01 -2.41
C SER A 275 19.26 -4.39 -2.00
N HIS A 276 18.43 -4.44 -0.96
CA HIS A 276 17.86 -5.64 -0.35
C HIS A 276 16.51 -6.05 -0.91
N ALA A 277 15.98 -5.30 -1.89
CA ALA A 277 14.71 -5.55 -2.53
C ALA A 277 14.84 -5.76 -4.06
N SER A 278 13.76 -6.16 -4.71
CA SER A 278 13.72 -6.46 -6.15
C SER A 278 14.75 -7.52 -6.55
N ASN A 279 14.69 -8.66 -5.87
CA ASN A 279 15.66 -9.74 -6.07
C ASN A 279 15.52 -10.40 -7.46
N VAL A 280 16.53 -11.16 -7.85
CA VAL A 280 16.60 -11.77 -9.18
C VAL A 280 15.48 -12.81 -9.39
N THR A 281 15.02 -13.49 -8.35
CA THR A 281 13.96 -14.49 -8.44
C THR A 281 12.62 -13.82 -8.74
N LEU A 282 12.26 -12.79 -7.97
CA LEU A 282 11.04 -12.01 -8.20
C LEU A 282 11.04 -11.41 -9.62
N LEU A 283 12.13 -10.76 -10.02
CA LEU A 283 12.23 -10.13 -11.34
C LEU A 283 12.19 -11.16 -12.49
N ALA A 284 12.76 -12.36 -12.29
CA ALA A 284 12.71 -13.42 -13.29
C ALA A 284 11.30 -13.99 -13.49
N GLU A 285 10.49 -14.07 -12.42
CA GLU A 285 9.11 -14.54 -12.51
C GLU A 285 8.17 -13.42 -13.05
N MET A 286 8.36 -12.16 -12.62
CA MET A 286 7.51 -11.06 -13.06
C MET A 286 7.82 -10.56 -14.47
N GLN A 287 9.10 -10.49 -14.85
CA GLN A 287 9.59 -9.91 -16.11
C GLN A 287 8.94 -8.55 -16.46
N PRO A 288 8.94 -7.58 -15.55
CA PRO A 288 8.18 -6.34 -15.73
C PRO A 288 8.65 -5.57 -16.97
N ARG A 289 7.70 -5.01 -17.73
CA ARG A 289 8.00 -4.11 -18.85
C ARG A 289 8.33 -2.72 -18.39
N VAL A 290 7.72 -2.31 -17.29
CA VAL A 290 7.92 -1.01 -16.64
C VAL A 290 8.14 -1.23 -15.16
N SER A 291 9.16 -0.56 -14.63
CA SER A 291 9.45 -0.47 -13.20
C SER A 291 9.36 0.99 -12.75
N ILE A 292 8.71 1.24 -11.61
CA ILE A 292 8.49 2.59 -11.09
C ILE A 292 9.05 2.67 -9.68
N ILE A 293 9.97 3.59 -9.44
CA ILE A 293 10.55 3.87 -8.12
C ILE A 293 9.95 5.18 -7.59
N GLN A 294 9.36 5.14 -6.41
CA GLN A 294 9.02 6.33 -5.63
C GLN A 294 10.14 6.56 -4.61
N VAL A 295 10.80 7.69 -4.69
CA VAL A 295 12.00 8.02 -3.91
C VAL A 295 12.20 9.53 -3.89
N ALA A 296 12.78 10.06 -2.80
CA ALA A 296 13.15 11.48 -2.68
C ALA A 296 14.61 11.77 -2.99
N ASP A 297 14.84 12.95 -3.53
CA ASP A 297 16.17 13.52 -3.67
C ASP A 297 16.78 13.79 -2.29
N GLY A 298 18.05 13.39 -2.14
CA GLY A 298 18.78 13.64 -0.90
C GLY A 298 18.42 12.70 0.26
N ASN A 299 17.68 11.62 0.01
CA ASN A 299 17.45 10.63 1.05
C ASN A 299 18.74 10.09 1.64
N THR A 300 18.76 9.81 2.93
CA THR A 300 19.94 9.35 3.67
C THR A 300 20.16 7.85 3.60
N TYR A 301 19.22 7.10 3.05
CA TYR A 301 19.24 5.64 2.95
C TYR A 301 20.03 5.14 1.75
N GLY A 302 20.32 6.02 0.79
CA GLY A 302 21.06 5.67 -0.42
C GLY A 302 20.20 5.00 -1.49
N HIS A 303 18.89 5.24 -1.45
CA HIS A 303 17.93 4.73 -2.45
C HIS A 303 17.82 5.69 -3.66
N PRO A 304 17.61 5.15 -4.89
CA PRO A 304 17.73 3.74 -5.22
C PRO A 304 19.19 3.27 -5.21
N ALA A 305 19.42 2.02 -4.84
CA ALA A 305 20.76 1.43 -4.91
C ALA A 305 21.17 1.12 -6.35
N GLN A 306 22.46 1.28 -6.67
CA GLN A 306 22.97 1.01 -8.02
C GLN A 306 22.68 -0.42 -8.48
N SER A 307 22.84 -1.41 -7.58
CA SER A 307 22.57 -2.82 -7.89
C SER A 307 21.13 -3.08 -8.28
N THR A 308 20.18 -2.37 -7.67
CA THR A 308 18.75 -2.47 -7.98
C THR A 308 18.44 -1.82 -9.31
N VAL A 309 18.93 -0.60 -9.55
CA VAL A 309 18.78 0.06 -10.85
C VAL A 309 19.34 -0.82 -11.98
N ASP A 310 20.55 -1.38 -11.82
CA ASP A 310 21.18 -2.23 -12.84
C ASP A 310 20.34 -3.50 -13.13
N ARG A 311 19.70 -4.10 -12.11
CA ARG A 311 18.77 -5.24 -12.33
C ARG A 311 17.51 -4.83 -13.10
N LEU A 312 16.90 -3.70 -12.72
CA LEU A 312 15.66 -3.24 -13.32
C LEU A 312 15.81 -2.82 -14.77
N VAL A 313 16.82 -1.99 -15.09
CA VAL A 313 17.04 -1.49 -16.47
C VAL A 313 17.48 -2.58 -17.45
N ALA A 314 17.87 -3.75 -16.96
CA ALA A 314 18.23 -4.88 -17.81
C ALA A 314 17.00 -5.45 -18.55
N THR A 315 15.80 -5.30 -17.99
CA THR A 315 14.58 -5.94 -18.50
C THR A 315 13.40 -4.99 -18.64
N SER A 316 13.40 -3.82 -17.98
CA SER A 316 12.25 -2.90 -17.93
C SER A 316 12.63 -1.45 -18.24
N ALA A 317 11.65 -0.69 -18.72
CA ALA A 317 11.72 0.77 -18.74
C ALA A 317 11.56 1.30 -17.31
N LEU A 318 12.49 2.14 -16.85
CA LEU A 318 12.53 2.64 -15.49
C LEU A 318 12.03 4.08 -15.41
N TYR A 319 11.08 4.34 -14.52
CA TYR A 319 10.58 5.68 -14.17
C TYR A 319 10.77 5.94 -12.68
N LEU A 320 11.08 7.17 -12.32
CA LEU A 320 11.27 7.58 -10.93
C LEU A 320 10.50 8.88 -10.66
N THR A 321 10.03 9.04 -9.43
CA THR A 321 9.49 10.31 -8.95
C THR A 321 10.58 11.36 -8.87
N GLU A 322 11.66 11.08 -8.18
CA GLU A 322 12.85 11.92 -8.09
C GLU A 322 14.13 11.10 -8.40
N HIS A 323 15.28 11.73 -8.44
CA HIS A 323 16.54 11.03 -8.72
C HIS A 323 16.95 10.11 -7.56
N GLY A 324 16.65 10.54 -6.35
CA GLY A 324 17.06 9.85 -5.12
C GLY A 324 18.53 10.02 -4.81
N ASN A 325 19.23 8.90 -4.63
CA ASN A 325 20.68 8.89 -4.33
C ASN A 325 21.49 9.52 -5.47
N PRO A 326 22.16 10.67 -5.24
CA PRO A 326 22.90 11.38 -6.28
C PRO A 326 24.11 10.60 -6.81
N SER A 327 24.56 9.57 -6.09
CA SER A 327 25.66 8.70 -6.51
C SER A 327 25.22 7.56 -7.44
N THR A 328 23.91 7.33 -7.57
CA THR A 328 23.37 6.27 -8.41
C THR A 328 23.23 6.74 -9.85
N ASN A 329 23.80 5.98 -10.76
CA ASN A 329 23.60 6.18 -12.19
C ASN A 329 22.30 5.49 -12.62
N LEU A 330 21.30 6.27 -12.95
CA LEU A 330 19.98 5.76 -13.34
C LEU A 330 19.94 5.06 -14.71
N ARG A 331 21.07 5.07 -15.45
CA ARG A 331 21.17 4.47 -16.79
C ARG A 331 20.17 5.11 -17.75
N THR A 332 19.12 4.33 -18.15
CA THR A 332 18.04 4.78 -19.02
C THR A 332 16.80 5.25 -18.24
N GLY A 333 16.88 5.27 -16.90
CA GLY A 333 15.78 5.69 -16.04
C GLY A 333 15.40 7.16 -16.26
N LYS A 334 14.11 7.44 -16.20
CA LYS A 334 13.52 8.77 -16.41
C LYS A 334 12.98 9.30 -15.09
N VAL A 335 13.46 10.44 -14.64
CA VAL A 335 12.87 11.20 -13.52
C VAL A 335 11.78 12.10 -14.08
N VAL A 336 10.55 11.96 -13.59
CA VAL A 336 9.38 12.60 -14.22
C VAL A 336 8.41 13.26 -13.21
N GLY A 337 8.72 13.29 -11.93
CA GLY A 337 7.80 13.69 -10.88
C GLY A 337 6.71 12.63 -10.70
N HIS A 338 5.45 13.02 -10.64
CA HIS A 338 4.36 12.05 -10.60
C HIS A 338 4.43 11.09 -11.81
N VAL A 339 4.35 9.78 -11.53
CA VAL A 339 4.33 8.75 -12.59
C VAL A 339 2.90 8.22 -12.73
N VAL A 340 2.31 8.39 -13.92
CA VAL A 340 0.89 8.06 -14.16
C VAL A 340 0.77 6.98 -15.22
N LEU A 341 0.22 5.84 -14.81
CA LEU A 341 -0.26 4.79 -15.71
C LEU A 341 -1.71 5.06 -16.11
N ARG A 342 -2.02 4.90 -17.40
CA ARG A 342 -3.39 5.03 -17.91
C ARG A 342 -3.71 3.95 -18.92
N THR A 343 -4.88 3.31 -18.78
CA THR A 343 -5.46 2.40 -19.77
C THR A 343 -6.98 2.49 -19.77
N SER A 344 -7.59 2.28 -20.93
CA SER A 344 -9.06 2.17 -21.05
C SER A 344 -9.52 0.77 -21.48
N ASN A 345 -8.60 -0.11 -21.85
CA ASN A 345 -8.92 -1.43 -22.38
C ASN A 345 -8.11 -2.57 -21.72
N GLY A 346 -7.18 -2.22 -20.82
CA GLY A 346 -6.32 -3.20 -20.15
C GLY A 346 -5.39 -3.96 -21.12
N ILE A 347 -5.08 -3.38 -22.28
CA ILE A 347 -4.14 -3.93 -23.27
C ILE A 347 -3.13 -2.84 -23.64
N ASP A 348 -3.62 -1.73 -24.23
CA ASP A 348 -2.78 -0.59 -24.51
C ASP A 348 -2.73 0.32 -23.28
N TYR A 349 -1.55 0.66 -22.82
CA TYR A 349 -1.38 1.55 -21.69
C TYR A 349 -0.28 2.58 -21.92
N THR A 350 -0.31 3.64 -21.12
CA THR A 350 0.71 4.69 -21.18
C THR A 350 1.30 4.93 -19.79
N ILE A 351 2.58 5.29 -19.76
CA ILE A 351 3.26 5.84 -18.58
C ILE A 351 3.70 7.25 -18.95
N ASN A 352 3.11 8.27 -18.34
CA ASN A 352 3.36 9.69 -18.65
C ASN A 352 3.34 10.01 -20.18
N GLY A 353 2.50 9.29 -20.94
CA GLY A 353 2.37 9.43 -22.38
C GLY A 353 3.22 8.50 -23.23
N ASP A 354 4.25 7.86 -22.69
CA ASP A 354 4.98 6.78 -23.36
C ASP A 354 4.08 5.55 -23.49
N ARG A 355 4.04 4.94 -24.68
CA ARG A 355 3.09 3.86 -24.99
C ARG A 355 3.69 2.48 -24.79
N PHE A 356 2.90 1.61 -24.20
CA PHE A 356 3.20 0.20 -23.97
C PHE A 356 2.00 -0.67 -24.33
N VAL A 357 2.24 -1.96 -24.49
CA VAL A 357 1.21 -2.96 -24.74
C VAL A 357 1.42 -4.10 -23.75
N ALA A 358 0.39 -4.42 -23.02
CA ALA A 358 0.35 -5.62 -22.18
C ALA A 358 0.39 -6.87 -23.06
N SER A 359 1.26 -7.80 -22.76
CA SER A 359 1.58 -8.88 -23.69
C SER A 359 1.02 -10.24 -23.27
N ASP A 360 0.61 -10.35 -22.05
CA ASP A 360 0.26 -11.64 -21.50
C ASP A 360 -1.11 -12.11 -21.96
N PRO A 361 -1.31 -13.45 -22.09
CA PRO A 361 -2.64 -13.98 -22.25
C PRO A 361 -3.48 -13.57 -21.04
N VAL A 362 -4.77 -13.37 -21.26
CA VAL A 362 -5.72 -13.20 -20.13
C VAL A 362 -5.60 -14.46 -19.27
N ARG A 363 -5.18 -14.29 -18.04
CA ARG A 363 -5.10 -15.38 -17.08
C ARG A 363 -6.50 -15.76 -16.63
N ILE A 364 -6.69 -17.01 -16.31
CA ILE A 364 -7.98 -17.54 -15.84
C ILE A 364 -7.90 -17.65 -14.32
N ASP A 365 -8.83 -17.01 -13.68
CA ASP A 365 -9.16 -17.13 -12.26
C ASP A 365 -10.61 -17.60 -12.23
N SER A 366 -10.81 -18.92 -12.10
CA SER A 366 -12.12 -19.55 -12.33
C SER A 366 -13.05 -19.40 -11.13
N ASP A 367 -12.51 -19.26 -9.94
CA ASP A 367 -13.29 -19.16 -8.70
C ASP A 367 -13.30 -17.75 -8.09
N GLY A 368 -12.47 -16.83 -8.60
CA GLY A 368 -12.46 -15.41 -8.22
C GLY A 368 -11.70 -15.13 -6.93
N ASP A 369 -10.77 -15.99 -6.52
CA ASP A 369 -9.99 -15.80 -5.31
C ASP A 369 -8.75 -14.91 -5.51
N GLY A 370 -8.43 -14.57 -6.77
CA GLY A 370 -7.33 -13.68 -7.15
C GLY A 370 -6.04 -14.42 -7.51
N TYR A 371 -6.03 -15.73 -7.41
CA TYR A 371 -4.97 -16.57 -7.93
C TYR A 371 -5.39 -17.15 -9.29
N PHE A 372 -4.42 -17.41 -10.14
CA PHE A 372 -4.68 -17.90 -11.48
C PHE A 372 -4.37 -19.38 -11.56
N VAL A 373 -5.01 -20.05 -12.50
CA VAL A 373 -4.88 -21.49 -12.71
C VAL A 373 -3.43 -22.01 -12.72
N GLU A 374 -2.46 -21.16 -13.11
CA GLU A 374 -1.04 -21.52 -13.10
C GLU A 374 -0.41 -21.52 -11.69
N ALA A 375 -1.00 -20.77 -10.76
CA ALA A 375 -0.51 -20.63 -9.39
C ALA A 375 -1.49 -21.18 -8.35
N ASP A 376 -2.72 -21.48 -8.78
CA ASP A 376 -3.79 -21.95 -7.93
C ASP A 376 -3.89 -23.49 -7.97
N PRO A 377 -3.72 -24.16 -6.84
CA PRO A 377 -3.84 -25.63 -6.77
C PRO A 377 -5.26 -26.13 -6.96
N ASP A 378 -6.28 -25.30 -6.72
CA ASP A 378 -7.69 -25.64 -6.90
C ASP A 378 -8.50 -24.44 -7.41
N ASP A 379 -8.34 -24.12 -8.69
CA ASP A 379 -9.03 -23.04 -9.42
C ASP A 379 -10.56 -23.18 -9.48
N HIS A 380 -11.14 -23.95 -8.56
CA HIS A 380 -12.59 -24.13 -8.39
C HIS A 380 -13.03 -23.89 -6.94
N SER A 381 -12.13 -23.45 -6.06
CA SER A 381 -12.38 -23.22 -4.64
C SER A 381 -11.75 -21.94 -4.16
N ALA A 382 -12.51 -20.85 -4.15
CA ALA A 382 -12.08 -19.52 -3.68
C ALA A 382 -11.55 -19.45 -2.22
N THR A 383 -11.45 -20.60 -1.56
CA THR A 383 -10.85 -20.70 -0.21
C THR A 383 -9.52 -21.46 -0.22
N ALA A 384 -9.14 -22.05 -1.33
CA ALA A 384 -7.88 -22.76 -1.49
C ALA A 384 -6.86 -21.85 -2.15
N VAL A 385 -6.03 -21.17 -1.37
CA VAL A 385 -5.00 -20.26 -1.85
C VAL A 385 -3.61 -20.89 -1.77
N PRO A 386 -2.68 -20.58 -2.69
CA PRO A 386 -1.34 -21.14 -2.68
C PRO A 386 -0.61 -20.83 -1.38
N ALA A 387 -0.07 -21.84 -0.70
CA ALA A 387 0.83 -21.63 0.42
C ALA A 387 2.26 -21.39 -0.06
N LEU A 388 3.03 -20.60 0.67
CA LEU A 388 4.41 -20.22 0.31
C LEU A 388 5.38 -21.39 0.20
N ASN A 389 5.05 -22.55 0.75
CA ASN A 389 5.86 -23.77 0.71
C ASN A 389 5.40 -24.77 -0.35
N GLY A 390 4.54 -24.36 -1.29
CA GLY A 390 3.98 -25.22 -2.32
C GLY A 390 2.74 -26.02 -1.91
N GLY A 391 2.18 -25.74 -0.75
CA GLY A 391 0.84 -26.18 -0.35
C GLY A 391 -0.22 -25.13 -0.71
N CYS A 392 -1.47 -25.45 -0.56
CA CYS A 392 -2.58 -24.51 -0.70
C CYS A 392 -3.42 -24.48 0.58
N ASP A 393 -3.89 -23.30 0.99
CA ASP A 393 -4.72 -23.20 2.18
C ASP A 393 -5.21 -21.76 2.45
N ALA A 394 -6.51 -21.63 2.67
CA ALA A 394 -7.13 -20.39 3.15
C ALA A 394 -6.69 -19.99 4.57
N THR A 395 -6.13 -20.91 5.34
CA THR A 395 -5.70 -20.70 6.74
C THR A 395 -4.19 -20.75 6.92
N TYR A 396 -3.41 -20.84 5.84
CA TYR A 396 -1.95 -21.08 5.85
C TYR A 396 -1.55 -22.48 6.36
N GLU A 397 -2.47 -23.39 6.43
CA GLU A 397 -2.17 -24.79 6.70
C GLU A 397 -1.83 -25.48 5.38
N THR A 398 -1.00 -26.46 5.40
CA THR A 398 -0.58 -27.20 4.19
C THR A 398 -1.77 -27.86 3.53
N CYS A 399 -1.90 -27.69 2.22
CA CYS A 399 -2.82 -28.51 1.44
C CYS A 399 -2.44 -29.98 1.55
N PRO A 400 -3.42 -30.90 1.57
CA PRO A 400 -3.16 -32.34 1.65
C PRO A 400 -2.47 -32.90 0.39
#